data_31705700696c239cba19c067dc1e99dc
#
_entry.id   31705700696c239cba19c067dc1e99dc
#
_cell.length_a   1.000
_cell.length_b   1.000
_cell.length_c   1.000
_cell.angle_alpha   90.00
_cell.angle_beta   90.00
_cell.angle_gamma   90.00
#
_symmetry.space_group_name_H-M   'P 1'
#
loop_
_entity.id
_entity.type
_entity.pdbx_description
1 polymer ?
#
loop_
_entity_poly.entity_id
_entity_poly.type
_entity_poly.pdbx_seq_one_letter_code
_entity_poly.pdbx_strand_id
1 'polypeptide(L)'
;MHTGSTLTLRALSLVGIAAILSMAAYGQAISPGAGRASASDSLLAREVVIPISTVRRFFPQVDQEARTGPHLTAVGGPKATRSVIYANSSNSKKVTITVDEYVSSNDASSAYEEAVQKSKAVPGFTPISAPDLGENAFMATVSRGEETHIGFGALHGNLILGITVVGYNPTPGTIIKLRSLAREEEAAAKVP
;
A
#
# COMPACT_ATOMS: atom_id res chain seq x y z
N MET A 1 30.67 -7.55 39.55
CA MET A 1 29.32 -6.94 39.48
C MET A 1 29.10 -6.48 38.05
N HIS A 2 28.40 -7.27 37.22
CA HIS A 2 28.08 -6.94 35.85
C HIS A 2 26.58 -6.69 35.78
N THR A 3 26.19 -5.44 35.59
CA THR A 3 24.81 -5.04 35.35
C THR A 3 24.55 -5.13 33.85
N GLY A 4 23.82 -6.20 33.42
CA GLY A 4 23.34 -6.36 32.07
C GLY A 4 22.14 -5.44 31.82
N SER A 5 22.31 -4.45 30.93
CA SER A 5 21.20 -3.67 30.35
C SER A 5 20.50 -4.49 29.27
N THR A 6 19.31 -4.99 29.59
CA THR A 6 18.39 -5.59 28.63
C THR A 6 17.72 -4.46 27.81
N LEU A 7 18.19 -4.27 26.58
CA LEU A 7 17.48 -3.46 25.60
C LEU A 7 16.22 -4.22 25.16
N THR A 8 15.07 -3.80 25.65
CA THR A 8 13.77 -4.26 25.18
C THR A 8 13.51 -3.62 23.80
N LEU A 9 13.70 -4.41 22.75
CA LEU A 9 13.32 -4.06 21.39
C LEU A 9 11.78 -3.99 21.33
N ARG A 10 11.22 -2.79 21.44
CA ARG A 10 9.79 -2.58 21.14
C ARG A 10 9.60 -2.77 19.64
N ALA A 11 8.92 -3.85 19.27
CA ALA A 11 8.41 -4.06 17.92
C ALA A 11 7.36 -2.97 17.63
N LEU A 12 7.77 -1.91 16.92
CA LEU A 12 6.82 -0.96 16.34
C LEU A 12 6.16 -1.64 15.14
N SER A 13 4.90 -2.01 15.31
CA SER A 13 4.01 -2.36 14.20
C SER A 13 3.81 -1.11 13.34
N LEU A 14 4.51 -1.04 12.22
CA LEU A 14 4.33 -0.05 11.16
C LEU A 14 3.27 -0.58 10.19
N VAL A 15 2.04 -0.16 10.36
CA VAL A 15 0.94 -0.45 9.43
C VAL A 15 0.39 0.88 8.93
N GLY A 16 0.16 0.98 7.64
CA GLY A 16 -0.40 2.17 6.97
C GLY A 16 0.63 2.89 6.11
N ILE A 17 0.34 3.24 4.89
CA ILE A 17 1.21 3.80 3.82
C ILE A 17 2.64 3.19 3.76
N ALA A 18 2.92 2.30 4.66
CA ALA A 18 4.05 1.41 4.69
C ALA A 18 4.18 0.58 3.39
N ALA A 19 3.26 0.65 2.45
CA ALA A 19 3.44 0.07 1.12
C ALA A 19 4.69 0.64 0.42
N ILE A 20 5.04 1.90 0.64
CA ILE A 20 6.34 2.45 0.19
C ILE A 20 7.47 2.00 1.13
N LEU A 21 7.18 1.71 2.41
CA LEU A 21 8.16 1.42 3.46
C LEU A 21 8.20 -0.06 3.90
N SER A 22 7.09 -0.80 3.83
CA SER A 22 6.97 -2.15 4.41
C SER A 22 7.49 -3.29 3.54
N MET A 23 7.93 -3.05 2.33
CA MET A 23 8.48 -4.13 1.49
C MET A 23 9.86 -4.65 1.95
N ALA A 24 10.44 -4.11 3.02
CA ALA A 24 11.68 -4.67 3.59
C ALA A 24 11.47 -5.97 4.39
N ALA A 25 10.23 -6.34 4.73
CA ALA A 25 9.95 -7.50 5.58
C ALA A 25 9.26 -8.68 4.87
N TYR A 26 8.82 -8.54 3.63
CA TYR A 26 8.11 -9.61 2.91
C TYR A 26 8.94 -10.26 1.79
N GLY A 27 10.14 -10.75 2.15
CA GLY A 27 10.85 -11.76 1.38
C GLY A 27 10.27 -13.17 1.59
N GLN A 28 8.98 -13.32 1.87
CA GLN A 28 8.37 -14.64 2.00
C GLN A 28 7.79 -15.10 0.66
N ALA A 29 8.22 -16.28 0.26
CA ALA A 29 7.69 -17.01 -0.89
C ALA A 29 6.15 -17.08 -0.78
N ILE A 30 5.47 -16.73 -1.87
CA ILE A 30 4.02 -16.90 -2.00
C ILE A 30 3.74 -18.40 -2.01
N SER A 31 3.27 -18.95 -0.88
CA SER A 31 2.65 -20.27 -0.86
C SER A 31 1.21 -20.12 -1.38
N PRO A 32 0.79 -20.89 -2.40
CA PRO A 32 -0.59 -20.90 -2.87
C PRO A 32 -1.46 -21.67 -1.86
N GLY A 33 -1.82 -21.01 -0.77
CA GLY A 33 -2.76 -21.52 0.23
C GLY A 33 -4.09 -20.82 0.08
N ALA A 34 -5.08 -21.48 -0.49
CA ALA A 34 -6.46 -21.02 -0.55
C ALA A 34 -7.05 -20.94 0.86
N GLY A 35 -6.88 -19.78 1.53
CA GLY A 35 -7.58 -19.45 2.76
C GLY A 35 -9.05 -19.15 2.45
N ARG A 36 -9.97 -19.92 3.02
CA ARG A 36 -11.41 -19.64 3.03
C ARG A 36 -11.63 -18.27 3.68
N ALA A 37 -12.16 -17.31 2.92
CA ALA A 37 -12.58 -16.01 3.42
C ALA A 37 -13.67 -16.19 4.49
N SER A 38 -13.51 -15.54 5.63
CA SER A 38 -14.50 -15.48 6.71
C SER A 38 -15.57 -14.43 6.38
N ALA A 39 -16.81 -14.63 6.86
CA ALA A 39 -17.95 -13.77 6.53
C ALA A 39 -17.83 -12.29 6.98
N SER A 40 -16.87 -11.95 7.87
CA SER A 40 -16.55 -10.56 8.25
C SER A 40 -15.68 -9.82 7.22
N ASP A 41 -15.17 -10.51 6.20
CA ASP A 41 -14.37 -9.95 5.11
C ASP A 41 -15.17 -9.08 4.12
N SER A 42 -16.49 -8.99 4.30
CA SER A 42 -17.38 -8.69 3.19
C SER A 42 -17.52 -7.22 2.82
N LEU A 43 -17.32 -6.28 3.72
CA LEU A 43 -17.61 -4.87 3.45
C LEU A 43 -16.44 -4.12 2.82
N LEU A 44 -15.26 -4.16 3.42
CA LEU A 44 -14.06 -3.52 2.86
C LEU A 44 -13.63 -4.16 1.54
N ALA A 45 -13.87 -5.46 1.39
CA ALA A 45 -13.39 -6.24 0.27
C ALA A 45 -14.10 -5.97 -1.05
N ARG A 46 -15.38 -5.59 -1.02
CA ARG A 46 -16.18 -5.41 -2.22
C ARG A 46 -16.10 -4.02 -2.81
N GLU A 47 -15.85 -3.03 -1.98
CA GLU A 47 -16.00 -1.61 -2.35
C GLU A 47 -14.72 -0.96 -2.85
N VAL A 48 -13.54 -1.53 -2.51
CA VAL A 48 -12.24 -0.89 -2.82
C VAL A 48 -11.27 -1.81 -3.56
N VAL A 49 -11.65 -3.06 -3.85
CA VAL A 49 -10.77 -3.99 -4.58
C VAL A 49 -10.92 -3.80 -6.08
N ILE A 50 -9.92 -3.21 -6.68
CA ILE A 50 -9.81 -3.12 -8.12
C ILE A 50 -9.48 -4.50 -8.69
N PRO A 51 -10.30 -5.05 -9.61
CA PRO A 51 -10.05 -6.37 -10.18
C PRO A 51 -8.79 -6.37 -11.04
N ILE A 52 -8.14 -7.55 -11.15
CA ILE A 52 -6.92 -7.72 -11.97
C ILE A 52 -7.12 -7.25 -13.43
N SER A 53 -8.32 -7.39 -13.98
CA SER A 53 -8.64 -6.90 -15.33
C SER A 53 -8.47 -5.39 -15.47
N THR A 54 -8.79 -4.62 -14.43
CA THR A 54 -8.56 -3.18 -14.38
C THR A 54 -7.08 -2.87 -14.25
N VAL A 55 -6.37 -3.55 -13.33
CA VAL A 55 -4.92 -3.35 -13.14
C VAL A 55 -4.16 -3.65 -14.44
N ARG A 56 -4.53 -4.70 -15.17
CA ARG A 56 -3.91 -5.09 -16.46
C ARG A 56 -4.11 -4.06 -17.57
N ARG A 57 -5.13 -3.21 -17.53
CA ARG A 57 -5.26 -2.10 -18.50
C ARG A 57 -4.08 -1.13 -18.43
N PHE A 58 -3.53 -0.93 -17.24
CA PHE A 58 -2.41 -0.03 -16.99
C PHE A 58 -1.06 -0.75 -16.92
N PHE A 59 -1.05 -1.95 -16.31
CA PHE A 59 0.12 -2.78 -16.09
C PHE A 59 -0.09 -4.19 -16.68
N PRO A 60 -0.06 -4.33 -18.02
CA PRO A 60 -0.44 -5.57 -18.71
C PRO A 60 0.47 -6.77 -18.42
N GLN A 61 1.62 -6.54 -17.79
CA GLN A 61 2.59 -7.58 -17.48
C GLN A 61 2.24 -8.35 -16.20
N VAL A 62 1.30 -7.88 -15.37
CA VAL A 62 0.82 -8.64 -14.21
C VAL A 62 -0.27 -9.62 -14.65
N ASP A 63 -0.16 -10.88 -14.24
CA ASP A 63 -1.05 -11.98 -14.65
C ASP A 63 -1.54 -12.81 -13.48
N GLN A 64 -1.00 -12.60 -12.27
CA GLN A 64 -1.34 -13.30 -11.05
C GLN A 64 -1.88 -12.32 -10.00
N GLU A 65 -2.81 -12.81 -9.16
CA GLU A 65 -3.38 -12.07 -8.05
C GLU A 65 -3.22 -12.89 -6.77
N ALA A 66 -2.66 -12.28 -5.73
CA ALA A 66 -2.62 -12.82 -4.39
C ALA A 66 -3.27 -11.84 -3.43
N ARG A 67 -4.24 -12.29 -2.64
CA ARG A 67 -4.93 -11.49 -1.63
C ARG A 67 -4.39 -11.84 -0.26
N THR A 68 -4.03 -10.82 0.49
CA THR A 68 -3.80 -10.99 1.92
C THR A 68 -5.11 -10.69 2.64
N GLY A 69 -5.49 -11.57 3.58
CA GLY A 69 -6.67 -11.35 4.42
C GLY A 69 -6.52 -10.08 5.26
N PRO A 70 -7.63 -9.53 5.78
CA PRO A 70 -7.57 -8.41 6.71
C PRO A 70 -6.77 -8.83 7.94
N HIS A 71 -5.82 -8.01 8.33
CA HIS A 71 -5.10 -8.17 9.58
C HIS A 71 -5.70 -7.22 10.61
N LEU A 72 -6.15 -7.77 11.75
CA LEU A 72 -6.47 -6.95 12.90
C LEU A 72 -5.17 -6.37 13.46
N THR A 73 -5.10 -5.08 13.56
CA THR A 73 -3.88 -4.38 13.94
C THR A 73 -3.87 -4.04 15.42
N ALA A 74 -2.67 -3.70 15.92
CA ALA A 74 -2.45 -3.33 17.30
C ALA A 74 -3.18 -2.03 17.67
N VAL A 75 -3.32 -1.77 18.97
CA VAL A 75 -3.95 -0.55 19.52
C VAL A 75 -3.32 0.71 18.88
N GLY A 76 -4.15 1.56 18.28
CA GLY A 76 -3.74 2.80 17.60
C GLY A 76 -3.43 2.66 16.11
N GLY A 77 -3.53 1.46 15.53
CA GLY A 77 -3.43 1.22 14.09
C GLY A 77 -4.79 1.22 13.38
N PRO A 78 -4.83 0.90 12.08
CA PRO A 78 -6.07 0.77 11.36
C PRO A 78 -6.94 -0.34 11.98
N LYS A 79 -8.25 -0.16 11.96
CA LYS A 79 -9.24 -1.16 12.38
C LYS A 79 -9.15 -2.42 11.53
N ALA A 80 -8.89 -2.25 10.24
CA ALA A 80 -8.67 -3.32 9.28
C ALA A 80 -7.70 -2.87 8.19
N THR A 81 -6.89 -3.79 7.71
CA THR A 81 -6.00 -3.60 6.53
C THR A 81 -6.27 -4.70 5.54
N ARG A 82 -6.31 -4.34 4.27
CA ARG A 82 -6.34 -5.28 3.17
C ARG A 82 -5.31 -4.91 2.12
N SER A 83 -4.60 -5.93 1.65
CA SER A 83 -3.65 -5.77 0.53
C SER A 83 -3.93 -6.80 -0.54
N VAL A 84 -3.84 -6.38 -1.79
CA VAL A 84 -3.89 -7.25 -2.96
C VAL A 84 -2.62 -7.04 -3.77
N ILE A 85 -1.93 -8.11 -4.08
CA ILE A 85 -0.69 -8.09 -4.86
C ILE A 85 -1.00 -8.66 -6.24
N TYR A 86 -0.74 -7.89 -7.26
CA TYR A 86 -0.76 -8.31 -8.65
C TYR A 86 0.68 -8.43 -9.13
N ALA A 87 1.06 -9.58 -9.62
CA ALA A 87 2.44 -9.85 -10.03
C ALA A 87 2.49 -10.55 -11.38
N ASN A 88 3.64 -10.51 -12.03
CA ASN A 88 3.93 -11.42 -13.13
C ASN A 88 4.48 -12.76 -12.60
N SER A 89 4.50 -13.78 -13.44
CA SER A 89 4.93 -15.14 -13.07
C SER A 89 6.37 -15.21 -12.52
N SER A 90 7.26 -14.31 -12.94
CA SER A 90 8.63 -14.21 -12.40
C SER A 90 8.72 -13.37 -11.12
N ASN A 91 7.62 -12.80 -10.66
CA ASN A 91 7.55 -11.91 -9.49
C ASN A 91 8.47 -10.66 -9.56
N SER A 92 8.96 -10.34 -10.76
CA SER A 92 9.83 -9.18 -11.00
C SER A 92 9.06 -7.88 -11.21
N LYS A 93 7.76 -7.96 -11.50
CA LYS A 93 6.86 -6.82 -11.66
C LYS A 93 5.66 -6.99 -10.77
N LYS A 94 5.39 -5.98 -9.96
CA LYS A 94 4.31 -6.02 -8.96
C LYS A 94 3.56 -4.71 -8.91
N VAL A 95 2.27 -4.82 -8.67
CA VAL A 95 1.38 -3.73 -8.26
C VAL A 95 0.72 -4.19 -6.97
N THR A 96 0.92 -3.46 -5.89
CA THR A 96 0.27 -3.73 -4.60
C THR A 96 -0.74 -2.63 -4.35
N ILE A 97 -1.97 -3.00 -4.06
CA ILE A 97 -3.03 -2.09 -3.62
C ILE A 97 -3.32 -2.40 -2.16
N THR A 98 -3.31 -1.37 -1.32
CA THR A 98 -3.57 -1.49 0.11
C THR A 98 -4.65 -0.51 0.53
N VAL A 99 -5.58 -0.97 1.35
CA VAL A 99 -6.62 -0.16 1.97
C VAL A 99 -6.55 -0.36 3.48
N ASP A 100 -6.36 0.72 4.20
CA ASP A 100 -6.39 0.77 5.66
C ASP A 100 -7.65 1.51 6.10
N GLU A 101 -8.51 0.84 6.88
CA GLU A 101 -9.70 1.43 7.49
C GLU A 101 -9.43 1.78 8.94
N TYR A 102 -9.70 3.01 9.31
CA TYR A 102 -9.59 3.51 10.68
C TYR A 102 -10.95 3.63 11.34
N VAL A 103 -10.95 3.74 12.68
CA VAL A 103 -12.19 3.92 13.46
C VAL A 103 -12.84 5.27 13.16
N SER A 104 -12.02 6.30 12.93
CA SER A 104 -12.50 7.64 12.60
C SER A 104 -11.65 8.29 11.49
N SER A 105 -12.21 9.33 10.85
CA SER A 105 -11.49 10.16 9.90
C SER A 105 -10.32 10.93 10.54
N ASN A 106 -10.44 11.29 11.82
CA ASN A 106 -9.35 11.94 12.54
C ASN A 106 -8.16 11.01 12.77
N ASP A 107 -8.42 9.73 13.12
CA ASP A 107 -7.37 8.73 13.27
C ASP A 107 -6.69 8.47 11.92
N ALA A 108 -7.47 8.36 10.84
CA ALA A 108 -6.94 8.20 9.49
C ALA A 108 -6.08 9.40 9.05
N SER A 109 -6.55 10.64 9.31
CA SER A 109 -5.80 11.85 8.98
C SER A 109 -4.46 11.90 9.71
N SER A 110 -4.46 11.64 11.02
CA SER A 110 -3.23 11.63 11.82
C SER A 110 -2.25 10.57 11.34
N ALA A 111 -2.74 9.36 11.04
CA ALA A 111 -1.92 8.27 10.53
C ALA A 111 -1.38 8.56 9.12
N TYR A 112 -2.19 9.18 8.26
CA TYR A 112 -1.77 9.59 6.92
C TYR A 112 -0.65 10.62 6.97
N GLU A 113 -0.81 11.68 7.77
CA GLU A 113 0.20 12.73 7.94
C GLU A 113 1.52 12.15 8.46
N GLU A 114 1.45 11.30 9.50
CA GLU A 114 2.62 10.62 10.05
C GLU A 114 3.32 9.77 8.99
N ALA A 115 2.57 9.02 8.20
CA ALA A 115 3.12 8.16 7.17
C ALA A 115 3.75 8.97 6.02
N VAL A 116 3.15 10.10 5.61
CA VAL A 116 3.76 11.02 4.63
C VAL A 116 5.08 11.58 5.16
N GLN A 117 5.14 11.99 6.44
CA GLN A 117 6.39 12.50 7.02
C GLN A 117 7.47 11.41 7.11
N LYS A 118 7.10 10.21 7.54
CA LYS A 118 8.02 9.06 7.56
C LYS A 118 8.54 8.71 6.16
N SER A 119 7.68 8.78 5.15
CA SER A 119 8.06 8.52 3.75
C SER A 119 9.10 9.52 3.26
N LYS A 120 8.94 10.81 3.56
CA LYS A 120 9.89 11.86 3.21
C LYS A 120 11.27 11.68 3.83
N ALA A 121 11.35 11.01 4.97
CA ALA A 121 12.61 10.72 5.66
C ALA A 121 13.35 9.50 5.10
N VAL A 122 12.74 8.74 4.18
CA VAL A 122 13.39 7.55 3.59
C VAL A 122 14.49 7.95 2.62
N PRO A 123 15.70 7.38 2.74
CA PRO A 123 16.76 7.60 1.75
C PRO A 123 16.30 7.20 0.35
N GLY A 124 16.58 8.04 -0.63
CA GLY A 124 16.16 7.84 -2.02
C GLY A 124 14.71 8.24 -2.32
N PHE A 125 14.02 8.86 -1.38
CA PHE A 125 12.69 9.43 -1.60
C PHE A 125 12.76 10.63 -2.56
N THR A 126 11.89 10.62 -3.57
CA THR A 126 11.72 11.73 -4.53
C THR A 126 10.24 11.96 -4.76
N PRO A 127 9.70 13.13 -4.40
CA PRO A 127 8.28 13.44 -4.60
C PRO A 127 7.95 13.57 -6.09
N ILE A 128 6.73 13.16 -6.45
CA ILE A 128 6.16 13.33 -7.79
C ILE A 128 4.96 14.25 -7.67
N SER A 129 4.95 15.32 -8.47
CA SER A 129 3.79 16.22 -8.51
C SER A 129 2.58 15.52 -9.13
N ALA A 130 1.45 15.52 -8.42
CA ALA A 130 0.20 14.89 -8.84
C ALA A 130 -1.02 15.74 -8.43
N PRO A 131 -1.11 17.01 -8.88
CA PRO A 131 -2.15 17.95 -8.42
C PRO A 131 -3.57 17.52 -8.82
N ASP A 132 -3.69 16.66 -9.80
CA ASP A 132 -4.95 16.10 -10.30
C ASP A 132 -5.52 14.96 -9.46
N LEU A 133 -4.80 14.50 -8.43
CA LEU A 133 -5.24 13.50 -7.46
C LEU A 133 -5.79 14.12 -6.15
N GLY A 134 -5.91 15.45 -6.10
CA GLY A 134 -6.45 16.16 -4.94
C GLY A 134 -5.40 16.50 -3.88
N GLU A 135 -5.83 17.28 -2.87
CA GLU A 135 -4.94 17.81 -1.82
C GLU A 135 -4.50 16.73 -0.83
N ASN A 136 -5.33 15.71 -0.64
CA ASN A 136 -5.09 14.60 0.30
C ASN A 136 -4.41 13.41 -0.37
N ALA A 137 -3.69 13.63 -1.48
CA ALA A 137 -2.95 12.60 -2.18
C ALA A 137 -1.48 12.97 -2.34
N PHE A 138 -0.61 11.98 -2.32
CA PHE A 138 0.79 12.17 -2.66
C PHE A 138 1.30 11.04 -3.54
N MET A 139 2.32 11.33 -4.33
CA MET A 139 3.08 10.34 -5.08
C MET A 139 4.57 10.55 -4.87
N ALA A 140 5.31 9.46 -4.89
CA ALA A 140 6.77 9.50 -4.79
C ALA A 140 7.42 8.28 -5.42
N THR A 141 8.72 8.38 -5.68
CA THR A 141 9.58 7.22 -5.87
C THR A 141 10.48 7.05 -4.67
N VAL A 142 10.86 5.79 -4.40
CA VAL A 142 11.92 5.43 -3.46
C VAL A 142 12.87 4.49 -4.16
N SER A 143 14.13 4.88 -4.31
CA SER A 143 15.17 4.05 -4.90
C SER A 143 15.95 3.33 -3.80
N ARG A 144 16.06 1.99 -3.93
CA ARG A 144 16.82 1.13 -3.02
C ARG A 144 17.74 0.23 -3.82
N GLY A 145 19.01 0.63 -3.91
CA GLY A 145 19.94 -0.04 -4.82
C GLY A 145 19.46 0.06 -6.27
N GLU A 146 19.31 -1.07 -6.92
CA GLU A 146 18.85 -1.15 -8.32
C GLU A 146 17.32 -1.14 -8.45
N GLU A 147 16.57 -1.29 -7.34
CA GLU A 147 15.13 -1.34 -7.36
C GLU A 147 14.51 0.03 -7.07
N THR A 148 13.58 0.44 -7.91
CA THR A 148 12.78 1.65 -7.69
C THR A 148 11.33 1.28 -7.44
N HIS A 149 10.80 1.78 -6.34
CA HIS A 149 9.39 1.68 -5.98
C HIS A 149 8.71 3.00 -6.35
N ILE A 150 7.57 2.93 -7.00
CA ILE A 150 6.75 4.10 -7.32
C ILE A 150 5.47 3.95 -6.50
N GLY A 151 5.18 4.93 -5.65
CA GLY A 151 4.07 4.87 -4.71
C GLY A 151 3.07 6.01 -4.88
N PHE A 152 1.84 5.70 -4.57
CA PHE A 152 0.71 6.59 -4.40
C PHE A 152 0.09 6.35 -3.03
N GLY A 153 -0.37 7.40 -2.38
CA GLY A 153 -1.16 7.35 -1.15
C GLY A 153 -2.19 8.45 -1.14
N ALA A 154 -3.41 8.14 -0.66
CA ALA A 154 -4.49 9.12 -0.51
C ALA A 154 -5.30 8.87 0.75
N LEU A 155 -5.78 9.96 1.36
CA LEU A 155 -6.74 9.94 2.46
C LEU A 155 -8.15 10.14 1.92
N HIS A 156 -9.07 9.24 2.24
CA HIS A 156 -10.48 9.31 1.87
C HIS A 156 -11.39 8.97 3.05
N GLY A 157 -11.87 10.01 3.75
CA GLY A 157 -12.65 9.83 4.96
C GLY A 157 -11.85 9.10 6.05
N ASN A 158 -12.33 7.92 6.46
CA ASN A 158 -11.63 7.05 7.41
C ASN A 158 -10.75 5.97 6.73
N LEU A 159 -10.55 6.08 5.41
CA LEU A 159 -9.72 5.17 4.63
C LEU A 159 -8.40 5.83 4.23
N ILE A 160 -7.32 5.06 4.27
CA ILE A 160 -6.07 5.39 3.60
C ILE A 160 -5.89 4.40 2.46
N LEU A 161 -5.78 4.93 1.26
CA LEU A 161 -5.57 4.17 0.03
C LEU A 161 -4.09 4.20 -0.34
N GLY A 162 -3.56 3.09 -0.83
CA GLY A 162 -2.17 3.02 -1.26
C GLY A 162 -1.96 2.12 -2.46
N ILE A 163 -1.15 2.58 -3.42
CA ILE A 163 -0.69 1.76 -4.53
C ILE A 163 0.83 1.82 -4.57
N THR A 164 1.48 0.66 -4.66
CA THR A 164 2.92 0.56 -4.89
C THR A 164 3.19 -0.25 -6.15
N VAL A 165 4.04 0.28 -7.00
CA VAL A 165 4.48 -0.36 -8.24
C VAL A 165 5.99 -0.62 -8.16
N VAL A 166 6.39 -1.87 -8.41
CA VAL A 166 7.77 -2.35 -8.31
C VAL A 166 8.18 -3.05 -9.60
N GLY A 167 9.44 -2.91 -9.99
CA GLY A 167 9.99 -3.52 -11.21
C GLY A 167 9.66 -2.75 -12.49
N TYR A 168 9.18 -1.51 -12.36
CA TYR A 168 8.94 -0.61 -13.49
C TYR A 168 9.80 0.64 -13.36
N ASN A 169 10.35 1.12 -14.47
CA ASN A 169 11.09 2.38 -14.47
C ASN A 169 10.13 3.55 -14.25
N PRO A 170 10.51 4.58 -13.47
CA PRO A 170 9.68 5.75 -13.18
C PRO A 170 9.63 6.74 -14.36
N THR A 171 9.25 6.24 -15.54
CA THR A 171 9.05 7.07 -16.73
C THR A 171 7.75 7.86 -16.63
N PRO A 172 7.61 8.98 -17.38
CA PRO A 172 6.34 9.71 -17.46
C PRO A 172 5.16 8.80 -17.80
N GLY A 173 5.36 7.80 -18.69
CA GLY A 173 4.33 6.83 -19.05
C GLY A 173 3.90 5.93 -17.88
N THR A 174 4.84 5.45 -17.08
CA THR A 174 4.55 4.66 -15.88
C THR A 174 3.82 5.49 -14.82
N ILE A 175 4.23 6.74 -14.63
CA ILE A 175 3.60 7.68 -13.69
C ILE A 175 2.15 7.96 -14.11
N ILE A 176 1.89 8.21 -15.41
CA ILE A 176 0.53 8.42 -15.94
C ILE A 176 -0.34 7.18 -15.68
N LYS A 177 0.18 5.97 -15.91
CA LYS A 177 -0.55 4.72 -15.65
C LYS A 177 -0.89 4.56 -14.17
N LEU A 178 0.05 4.83 -13.28
CA LEU A 178 -0.20 4.78 -11.84
C LEU A 178 -1.24 5.81 -11.41
N ARG A 179 -1.18 7.04 -11.90
CA ARG A 179 -2.21 8.08 -11.65
C ARG A 179 -3.60 7.66 -12.13
N SER A 180 -3.67 7.01 -13.30
CA SER A 180 -4.94 6.50 -13.82
C SER A 180 -5.49 5.37 -12.96
N LEU A 181 -4.64 4.45 -12.49
CA LEU A 181 -5.03 3.39 -11.58
C LEU A 181 -5.48 3.96 -10.21
N ALA A 182 -4.78 4.99 -9.70
CA ALA A 182 -5.14 5.68 -8.46
C ALA A 182 -6.56 6.29 -8.53
N ARG A 183 -6.91 6.91 -9.65
CA ARG A 183 -8.28 7.44 -9.86
C ARG A 183 -9.35 6.34 -9.86
N GLU A 184 -9.04 5.17 -10.42
CA GLU A 184 -9.97 4.02 -10.38
C GLU A 184 -10.17 3.55 -8.92
N GLU A 185 -9.10 3.50 -8.11
CA GLU A 185 -9.17 3.13 -6.70
C GLU A 185 -9.95 4.15 -5.88
N GLU A 186 -9.68 5.44 -6.06
CA GLU A 186 -10.42 6.52 -5.40
C GLU A 186 -11.90 6.53 -5.81
N ALA A 187 -12.21 6.22 -7.07
CA ALA A 187 -13.59 6.11 -7.52
C ALA A 187 -14.29 4.91 -6.86
N ALA A 188 -13.61 3.77 -6.73
CA ALA A 188 -14.14 2.60 -6.03
C ALA A 188 -14.40 2.88 -4.55
N ALA A 189 -13.53 3.66 -3.89
CA ALA A 189 -13.69 4.05 -2.49
C ALA A 189 -14.86 5.03 -2.22
N LYS A 190 -15.38 5.69 -3.26
CA LYS A 190 -16.50 6.66 -3.17
C LYS A 190 -17.87 6.03 -3.36
N VAL A 191 -17.94 4.76 -3.75
CA VAL A 191 -19.21 4.05 -3.92
C VAL A 191 -19.72 3.65 -2.54
N PRO A 192 -20.92 4.12 -2.10
CA PRO A 192 -21.51 3.77 -0.79
C PRO A 192 -21.96 2.31 -0.72
#